data_09a786f1af81aab5c5722eb6c737d029
#
_entry.id   09a786f1af81aab5c5722eb6c737d029
#
_cell.length_a   1.000
_cell.length_b   1.000
_cell.length_c   1.000
_cell.angle_alpha   90.00
_cell.angle_beta   90.00
_cell.angle_gamma   90.00
#
_symmetry.space_group_name_H-M   'P 1'
#
loop_
_entity.id
_entity.type
_entity.pdbx_description
1 polymer ?
#
loop_
_entity_poly.entity_id
_entity_poly.type
_entity_poly.pdbx_seq_one_letter_code
_entity_poly.pdbx_strand_id
1 'polypeptide(L)'
;MTYSEKLDLLLIEIVGMKTEFQGMKTEFQGMKTEFQGMKTDIQNMKTDIQNMKTDIQNMQSDIKSLNTRMDNLEFQLKSTERILRSQIMKSETLILGEVERVHLILDQHIHNQTMHTASV
;
A
#
# COMPACT_ATOMS: atom_id res chain seq x y z
N MET A 1 -60.47 18.44 57.75
CA MET A 1 -59.02 18.58 57.94
C MET A 1 -58.70 19.78 58.77
N THR A 2 -57.91 19.60 59.81
CA THR A 2 -57.37 20.65 60.61
C THR A 2 -56.21 21.37 59.95
N TYR A 3 -55.84 22.57 60.44
CA TYR A 3 -54.65 23.27 59.99
C TYR A 3 -53.38 22.43 60.17
N SER A 4 -53.28 21.74 61.28
CA SER A 4 -52.18 20.86 61.60
C SER A 4 -51.98 19.74 60.55
N GLU A 5 -53.08 19.10 60.16
CA GLU A 5 -53.11 18.06 59.16
C GLU A 5 -52.70 18.58 57.77
N LYS A 6 -53.19 19.79 57.38
CA LYS A 6 -52.81 20.44 56.15
C LYS A 6 -51.34 20.82 56.08
N LEU A 7 -50.80 21.33 57.20
CA LEU A 7 -49.36 21.65 57.31
C LEU A 7 -48.50 20.40 57.20
N ASP A 8 -48.93 19.29 57.80
CA ASP A 8 -48.19 18.04 57.70
C ASP A 8 -48.16 17.52 56.26
N LEU A 9 -49.28 17.62 55.52
CA LEU A 9 -49.35 17.26 54.13
C LEU A 9 -48.44 18.14 53.25
N LEU A 10 -48.38 19.46 53.49
CA LEU A 10 -47.55 20.36 52.79
C LEU A 10 -46.08 20.06 53.05
N LEU A 11 -45.73 19.77 54.29
CA LEU A 11 -44.36 19.38 54.64
C LEU A 11 -43.93 18.09 53.93
N ILE A 12 -44.82 17.09 53.86
CA ILE A 12 -44.55 15.84 53.12
C ILE A 12 -44.30 16.13 51.62
N GLU A 13 -45.15 16.98 51.02
CA GLU A 13 -44.96 17.38 49.61
C GLU A 13 -43.68 18.14 49.37
N ILE A 14 -43.31 19.08 50.26
CA ILE A 14 -42.05 19.84 50.18
C ILE A 14 -40.84 18.92 50.27
N VAL A 15 -40.86 18.00 51.22
CA VAL A 15 -39.77 17.01 51.35
C VAL A 15 -39.66 16.11 50.09
N GLY A 16 -40.85 15.71 49.57
CA GLY A 16 -40.88 14.94 48.29
C GLY A 16 -40.29 15.73 47.13
N MET A 17 -40.66 17.01 46.98
CA MET A 17 -40.11 17.88 45.94
C MET A 17 -38.59 18.07 46.13
N LYS A 18 -38.11 18.27 47.34
CA LYS A 18 -36.69 18.38 47.63
C LYS A 18 -35.92 17.14 47.24
N THR A 19 -36.49 15.95 47.46
CA THR A 19 -35.89 14.70 47.07
C THR A 19 -35.81 14.57 45.56
N GLU A 20 -36.90 14.94 44.85
CA GLU A 20 -36.94 14.96 43.41
C GLU A 20 -35.89 15.92 42.81
N PHE A 21 -35.75 17.14 43.37
CA PHE A 21 -34.73 18.06 42.91
C PHE A 21 -33.32 17.54 43.15
N GLN A 22 -33.07 16.85 44.23
CA GLN A 22 -31.77 16.21 44.49
C GLN A 22 -31.49 15.12 43.45
N GLY A 23 -32.51 14.32 43.11
CA GLY A 23 -32.42 13.31 42.05
C GLY A 23 -32.09 13.91 40.71
N MET A 24 -32.81 14.99 40.31
CA MET A 24 -32.56 15.73 39.07
C MET A 24 -31.13 16.30 39.04
N LYS A 25 -30.67 16.87 40.13
CA LYS A 25 -29.31 17.41 40.26
C LYS A 25 -28.26 16.32 40.01
N THR A 26 -28.47 15.14 40.56
CA THR A 26 -27.59 13.98 40.35
C THR A 26 -27.60 13.54 38.88
N GLU A 27 -28.76 13.49 38.25
CA GLU A 27 -28.89 13.17 36.84
C GLU A 27 -28.17 14.18 35.94
N PHE A 28 -28.31 15.47 36.22
CA PHE A 28 -27.58 16.52 35.48
C PHE A 28 -26.08 16.37 35.63
N GLN A 29 -25.58 16.06 36.82
CA GLN A 29 -24.16 15.78 37.04
C GLN A 29 -23.69 14.58 36.21
N GLY A 30 -24.48 13.51 36.17
CA GLY A 30 -24.20 12.35 35.34
C GLY A 30 -24.13 12.68 33.85
N MET A 31 -25.12 13.45 33.35
CA MET A 31 -25.16 13.91 31.97
C MET A 31 -23.93 14.79 31.64
N LYS A 32 -23.54 15.67 32.53
CA LYS A 32 -22.36 16.52 32.36
C LYS A 32 -21.10 15.68 32.23
N THR A 33 -20.96 14.64 33.04
CA THR A 33 -19.83 13.72 32.96
C THR A 33 -19.82 12.97 31.63
N GLU A 34 -20.98 12.50 31.16
CA GLU A 34 -21.11 11.84 29.85
C GLU A 34 -20.72 12.77 28.69
N PHE A 35 -21.17 14.03 28.72
CA PHE A 35 -20.78 15.00 27.72
C PHE A 35 -19.27 15.27 27.70
N GLN A 36 -18.64 15.31 28.86
CA GLN A 36 -17.19 15.47 28.94
C GLN A 36 -16.48 14.25 28.32
N GLY A 37 -16.98 13.05 28.58
CA GLY A 37 -16.48 11.81 27.99
C GLY A 37 -16.60 11.84 26.47
N MET A 38 -17.77 12.22 25.95
CA MET A 38 -18.02 12.33 24.52
C MET A 38 -17.09 13.37 23.85
N LYS A 39 -16.88 14.49 24.53
CA LYS A 39 -15.96 15.53 24.03
C LYS A 39 -14.53 15.02 23.92
N THR A 40 -14.07 14.26 24.90
CA THR A 40 -12.77 13.60 24.87
C THR A 40 -12.67 12.60 23.72
N ASP A 41 -13.71 11.77 23.52
CA ASP A 41 -13.76 10.80 22.44
C ASP A 41 -13.68 11.47 21.07
N ILE A 42 -14.40 12.59 20.89
CA ILE A 42 -14.36 13.38 19.67
C ILE A 42 -12.95 13.93 19.41
N GLN A 43 -12.27 14.42 20.44
CA GLN A 43 -10.90 14.90 20.31
C GLN A 43 -9.95 13.77 19.89
N ASN A 44 -10.08 12.60 20.49
CA ASN A 44 -9.30 11.42 20.13
C ASN A 44 -9.55 11.00 18.68
N MET A 45 -10.82 11.01 18.25
CA MET A 45 -11.19 10.71 16.86
C MET A 45 -10.59 11.72 15.88
N LYS A 46 -10.57 13.00 16.22
CA LYS A 46 -9.92 14.04 15.40
C LYS A 46 -8.42 13.77 15.24
N THR A 47 -7.76 13.39 16.32
CA THR A 47 -6.34 13.04 16.29
C THR A 47 -6.11 11.81 15.40
N ASP A 48 -6.93 10.78 15.55
CA ASP A 48 -6.84 9.56 14.72
C ASP A 48 -7.03 9.88 13.25
N ILE A 49 -8.00 10.72 12.91
CA ILE A 49 -8.25 11.17 11.53
C ILE A 49 -7.04 11.91 10.97
N GLN A 50 -6.41 12.79 11.76
CA GLN A 50 -5.19 13.48 11.34
C GLN A 50 -4.03 12.51 11.08
N ASN A 51 -3.86 11.52 11.94
CA ASN A 51 -2.84 10.49 11.77
C ASN A 51 -3.09 9.65 10.51
N MET A 52 -4.34 9.26 10.28
CA MET A 52 -4.75 8.55 9.06
C MET A 52 -4.48 9.38 7.80
N LYS A 53 -4.75 10.68 7.86
CA LYS A 53 -4.49 11.60 6.76
C LYS A 53 -3.00 11.67 6.42
N THR A 54 -2.16 11.72 7.44
CA THR A 54 -0.70 11.69 7.29
C THR A 54 -0.24 10.36 6.68
N ASP A 55 -0.78 9.25 7.16
CA ASP A 55 -0.46 7.92 6.65
C ASP A 55 -0.83 7.78 5.17
N ILE A 56 -2.01 8.30 4.78
CA ILE A 56 -2.46 8.30 3.38
C ILE A 56 -1.50 9.12 2.51
N GLN A 57 -1.06 10.29 2.97
CA GLN A 57 -0.10 11.12 2.24
C GLN A 57 1.24 10.40 2.05
N ASN A 58 1.73 9.73 3.10
CA ASN A 58 2.94 8.93 3.03
C ASN A 58 2.80 7.76 2.04
N MET A 59 1.66 7.06 2.06
CA MET A 59 1.36 5.99 1.11
C MET A 59 1.31 6.50 -0.34
N GLN A 60 0.72 7.66 -0.58
CA GLN A 60 0.71 8.29 -1.90
C GLN A 60 2.12 8.60 -2.40
N SER A 61 2.97 9.10 -1.53
CA SER A 61 4.37 9.36 -1.83
C SER A 61 5.13 8.06 -2.15
N ASP A 62 4.90 7.01 -1.38
CA ASP A 62 5.51 5.69 -1.61
C ASP A 62 5.07 5.09 -2.94
N ILE A 63 3.79 5.18 -3.27
CA ILE A 63 3.24 4.71 -4.55
C ILE A 63 3.91 5.44 -5.72
N LYS A 64 4.08 6.75 -5.59
CA LYS A 64 4.74 7.57 -6.61
C LYS A 64 6.19 7.14 -6.81
N SER A 65 6.91 6.89 -5.73
CA SER A 65 8.28 6.36 -5.77
C SER A 65 8.34 4.98 -6.42
N LEU A 66 7.41 4.09 -6.07
CA LEU A 66 7.33 2.75 -6.66
C LEU A 66 7.06 2.81 -8.15
N ASN A 67 6.16 3.67 -8.61
CA ASN A 67 5.88 3.86 -10.03
C ASN A 67 7.12 4.32 -10.80
N THR A 68 7.88 5.26 -10.24
CA THR A 68 9.13 5.72 -10.83
C THR A 68 10.16 4.58 -10.94
N ARG A 69 10.29 3.77 -9.89
CA ARG A 69 11.19 2.62 -9.89
C ARG A 69 10.76 1.56 -10.91
N MET A 70 9.46 1.31 -11.03
CA MET A 70 8.92 0.39 -12.03
C MET A 70 9.21 0.86 -13.44
N ASP A 71 9.01 2.14 -13.73
CA ASP A 71 9.32 2.73 -15.04
C ASP A 71 10.81 2.57 -15.39
N ASN A 72 11.69 2.81 -14.42
CA ASN A 72 13.12 2.64 -14.58
C ASN A 72 13.49 1.18 -14.84
N LEU A 73 12.90 0.24 -14.12
CA LEU A 73 13.11 -1.18 -14.33
C LEU A 73 12.63 -1.64 -15.70
N GLU A 74 11.48 -1.17 -16.13
CA GLU A 74 10.95 -1.46 -17.46
C GLU A 74 11.91 -0.95 -18.55
N PHE A 75 12.40 0.25 -18.40
CA PHE A 75 13.39 0.82 -19.31
C PHE A 75 14.68 -0.01 -19.36
N GLN A 76 15.19 -0.41 -18.20
CA GLN A 76 16.40 -1.24 -18.11
C GLN A 76 16.19 -2.62 -18.74
N LEU A 77 15.02 -3.23 -18.52
CA LEU A 77 14.68 -4.51 -19.14
C LEU A 77 14.65 -4.43 -20.66
N LYS A 78 14.03 -3.40 -21.22
CA LYS A 78 14.00 -3.16 -22.68
C LYS A 78 15.39 -2.94 -23.24
N SER A 79 16.23 -2.18 -22.53
CA SER A 79 17.63 -1.97 -22.92
C SER A 79 18.43 -3.27 -22.91
N THR A 80 18.28 -4.07 -21.86
CA THR A 80 18.96 -5.36 -21.74
C THR A 80 18.50 -6.32 -22.82
N GLU A 81 17.21 -6.39 -23.10
CA GLU A 81 16.66 -7.21 -24.19
C GLU A 81 17.27 -6.84 -25.53
N ARG A 82 17.36 -5.55 -25.83
CA ARG A 82 17.94 -5.04 -27.08
C ARG A 82 19.41 -5.42 -27.21
N ILE A 83 20.18 -5.26 -26.12
CA ILE A 83 21.60 -5.63 -26.09
C ILE A 83 21.78 -7.14 -26.30
N LEU A 84 21.00 -7.95 -25.61
CA LEU A 84 21.06 -9.40 -25.74
C LEU A 84 20.70 -9.87 -27.16
N ARG A 85 19.67 -9.30 -27.76
CA ARG A 85 19.30 -9.59 -29.16
C ARG A 85 20.44 -9.27 -30.11
N SER A 86 21.06 -8.09 -29.93
CA SER A 86 22.20 -7.69 -30.75
C SER A 86 23.39 -8.65 -30.60
N GLN A 87 23.71 -9.08 -29.38
CA GLN A 87 24.77 -10.04 -29.12
C GLN A 87 24.48 -11.41 -29.72
N ILE A 88 23.23 -11.88 -29.61
CA ILE A 88 22.81 -13.15 -30.22
C ILE A 88 22.98 -13.09 -31.76
N MET A 89 22.54 -12.02 -32.40
CA MET A 89 22.67 -11.84 -33.83
C MET A 89 24.15 -11.84 -34.27
N LYS A 90 25.01 -11.16 -33.53
CA LYS A 90 26.45 -11.16 -33.78
C LYS A 90 27.05 -12.55 -33.65
N SER A 91 26.67 -13.27 -32.61
CA SER A 91 27.13 -14.64 -32.39
C SER A 91 26.68 -15.58 -33.50
N GLU A 92 25.44 -15.49 -33.95
CA GLU A 92 24.90 -16.26 -35.06
C GLU A 92 25.68 -15.98 -36.36
N THR A 93 25.95 -14.72 -36.64
CA THR A 93 26.72 -14.33 -37.84
C THR A 93 28.14 -14.90 -37.77
N LEU A 94 28.81 -14.84 -36.64
CA LEU A 94 30.15 -15.40 -36.44
C LEU A 94 30.15 -16.91 -36.59
N ILE A 95 29.17 -17.62 -36.02
CA ILE A 95 29.04 -19.06 -36.12
C ILE A 95 28.80 -19.50 -37.58
N LEU A 96 27.88 -18.82 -38.26
CA LEU A 96 27.62 -19.10 -39.68
C LEU A 96 28.86 -18.89 -40.54
N GLY A 97 29.61 -17.81 -40.30
CA GLY A 97 30.87 -17.54 -40.97
C GLY A 97 31.92 -18.64 -40.75
N GLU A 98 32.03 -19.14 -39.54
CA GLU A 98 32.93 -20.26 -39.20
C GLU A 98 32.49 -21.56 -39.89
N VAL A 99 31.19 -21.84 -39.91
CA VAL A 99 30.63 -23.02 -40.58
C VAL A 99 30.94 -22.98 -42.08
N GLU A 100 30.73 -21.82 -42.71
CA GLU A 100 31.07 -21.62 -44.14
C GLU A 100 32.56 -21.84 -44.40
N ARG A 101 33.40 -21.30 -43.55
CA ARG A 101 34.86 -21.45 -43.66
C ARG A 101 35.27 -22.92 -43.54
N VAL A 102 34.68 -23.65 -42.62
CA VAL A 102 34.94 -25.11 -42.45
C VAL A 102 34.47 -25.86 -43.71
N HIS A 103 33.32 -25.54 -44.25
CA HIS A 103 32.81 -26.11 -45.48
C HIS A 103 33.78 -25.93 -46.65
N LEU A 104 34.28 -24.68 -46.81
CA LEU A 104 35.26 -24.40 -47.89
C LEU A 104 36.54 -25.21 -47.71
N ILE A 105 37.06 -25.32 -46.50
CA ILE A 105 38.24 -26.09 -46.19
C ILE A 105 38.03 -27.57 -46.51
N LEU A 106 36.89 -28.15 -46.12
CA LEU A 106 36.52 -29.52 -46.40
C LEU A 106 36.40 -29.76 -47.91
N ASP A 107 35.70 -28.88 -48.62
CA ASP A 107 35.56 -28.99 -50.08
C ASP A 107 36.90 -28.96 -50.80
N GLN A 108 37.82 -28.07 -50.38
CA GLN A 108 39.18 -28.02 -50.92
C GLN A 108 39.97 -29.29 -50.62
N HIS A 109 39.84 -29.79 -49.41
CA HIS A 109 40.49 -31.02 -49.01
C HIS A 109 40.02 -32.23 -49.82
N ILE A 110 38.72 -32.38 -50.03
CA ILE A 110 38.11 -33.42 -50.83
C ILE A 110 38.57 -33.28 -52.27
N HIS A 111 38.58 -32.10 -52.83
CA HIS A 111 39.02 -31.81 -54.17
C HIS A 111 40.50 -32.18 -54.34
N ASN A 112 41.36 -31.80 -53.44
CA ASN A 112 42.78 -32.11 -53.44
C ASN A 112 43.06 -33.64 -53.36
N GLN A 113 42.28 -34.33 -52.51
CA GLN A 113 42.36 -35.80 -52.39
C GLN A 113 41.96 -36.46 -53.70
N THR A 114 40.88 -35.99 -54.33
CA THR A 114 40.39 -36.53 -55.62
C THR A 114 41.44 -36.32 -56.70
N MET A 115 42.03 -35.13 -56.78
CA MET A 115 43.10 -34.85 -57.73
C MET A 115 44.35 -35.70 -57.46
N HIS A 116 44.73 -35.82 -56.22
CA HIS A 116 45.88 -36.67 -55.82
C HIS A 116 45.66 -38.11 -56.19
N THR A 117 44.50 -38.66 -55.94
CA THR A 117 44.15 -40.03 -56.29
C THR A 117 44.08 -40.20 -57.82
N ALA A 118 43.60 -39.22 -58.55
CA ALA A 118 43.52 -39.27 -60.02
C ALA A 118 44.90 -39.18 -60.70
N SER A 119 45.89 -38.56 -60.05
CA SER A 119 47.25 -38.45 -60.59
C SER A 119 48.17 -39.66 -60.30
N VAL A 120 47.67 -40.58 -59.51
CA VAL A 120 48.32 -41.87 -59.27
C VAL A 120 47.81 -42.89 -60.25
#